data_fc5b036467569b7b1fd718fae5e562e2
#
_entry.id   fc5b036467569b7b1fd718fae5e562e2
#
_cell.length_a   1.000
_cell.length_b   1.000
_cell.length_c   1.000
_cell.angle_alpha   90.00
_cell.angle_beta   90.00
_cell.angle_gamma   90.00
#
_symmetry.space_group_name_H-M   'P 1'
#
loop_
_entity.id
_entity.type
_entity.pdbx_description
1 polymer ?
#
loop_
_entity_poly.entity_id
_entity_poly.type
_entity_poly.pdbx_seq_one_letter_code
_entity_poly.pdbx_strand_id
1 'polypeptide(L)'
;GSWCLVGLVMGDAPKRGVDTSLVQFFGGFVSVIVSLIIAGVTDSWETGVGNKMALLACGSFMLAGFMNFYMLQFMSKAMQTGPNGVIWSIIQSGCVSPFICSIVLFKVVEFTWLRGIGIVCLLAALVLFVFTKNNESKGGNLWKLYAFICFAIVSVQQNLMVWPSYYEETKAVSSIVRALCVAGGTLLGSIIYNTSKMTPEFKQKIFSNMKNIMLWKYVFALQFFSLIFAYTLFYPGMDVMAEQGRGGMCYPLMVGSCIVFFTIMSVLLLKERLRLIQLVAISVCIAGLT
;
A
#
# COMPACT_ATOMS: atom_id res chain seq x y z
N GLY A 1 11.55 -3.85 -1.82
CA GLY A 1 11.20 -5.25 -1.53
C GLY A 1 10.35 -5.45 -0.27
N SER A 2 10.55 -4.71 0.83
CA SER A 2 9.85 -4.98 2.12
C SER A 2 8.32 -4.87 2.04
N TRP A 3 7.77 -3.99 1.21
CA TRP A 3 6.32 -3.88 1.02
C TRP A 3 5.66 -5.13 0.42
N CYS A 4 6.40 -6.02 -0.23
CA CYS A 4 5.85 -7.30 -0.68
C CYS A 4 5.32 -8.15 0.49
N LEU A 5 5.88 -7.98 1.70
CA LEU A 5 5.43 -8.68 2.91
C LEU A 5 3.98 -8.32 3.27
N VAL A 6 3.53 -7.10 2.97
CA VAL A 6 2.12 -6.71 3.13
C VAL A 6 1.21 -7.63 2.31
N GLY A 7 1.55 -7.85 1.03
CA GLY A 7 0.81 -8.76 0.16
C GLY A 7 0.84 -10.21 0.66
N LEU A 8 2.01 -10.67 1.14
CA LEU A 8 2.14 -12.02 1.69
C LEU A 8 1.28 -12.21 2.95
N VAL A 9 1.29 -11.24 3.87
CA VAL A 9 0.44 -11.27 5.08
C VAL A 9 -1.04 -11.30 4.69
N MET A 10 -1.47 -10.45 3.76
CA MET A 10 -2.87 -10.39 3.33
C MET A 10 -3.32 -11.66 2.59
N GLY A 11 -2.41 -12.37 1.91
CA GLY A 11 -2.69 -13.63 1.23
C GLY A 11 -2.62 -14.86 2.15
N ASP A 12 -1.75 -14.87 3.18
CA ASP A 12 -1.53 -16.02 4.07
C ASP A 12 -2.41 -16.01 5.33
N ALA A 13 -2.60 -14.84 5.96
CA ALA A 13 -3.34 -14.72 7.21
C ALA A 13 -4.76 -15.36 7.16
N PRO A 14 -5.59 -15.11 6.12
CA PRO A 14 -6.91 -15.74 6.03
C PRO A 14 -6.85 -17.27 5.88
N LYS A 15 -5.82 -17.79 5.18
CA LYS A 15 -5.62 -19.24 5.00
C LYS A 15 -5.33 -19.94 6.32
N ARG A 16 -4.77 -19.23 7.29
CA ARG A 16 -4.48 -19.70 8.65
C ARG A 16 -5.55 -19.30 9.67
N GLY A 17 -6.72 -18.84 9.21
CA GLY A 17 -7.84 -18.48 10.08
C GLY A 17 -7.64 -17.19 10.87
N VAL A 18 -6.64 -16.35 10.50
CA VAL A 18 -6.40 -15.06 11.15
C VAL A 18 -7.17 -13.96 10.43
N ASP A 19 -7.95 -13.20 11.19
CA ASP A 19 -8.76 -12.11 10.65
C ASP A 19 -7.89 -10.88 10.32
N THR A 20 -7.82 -10.55 9.03
CA THR A 20 -7.00 -9.42 8.55
C THR A 20 -7.48 -8.07 9.07
N SER A 21 -8.76 -7.92 9.43
CA SER A 21 -9.25 -6.68 10.03
C SER A 21 -8.70 -6.47 11.44
N LEU A 22 -8.56 -7.56 12.20
CA LEU A 22 -7.93 -7.52 13.53
C LEU A 22 -6.42 -7.30 13.44
N VAL A 23 -5.74 -7.91 12.44
CA VAL A 23 -4.31 -7.63 12.19
C VAL A 23 -4.08 -6.14 11.95
N GLN A 24 -4.92 -5.50 11.15
CA GLN A 24 -4.81 -4.07 10.88
C GLN A 24 -5.22 -3.20 12.07
N PHE A 25 -6.24 -3.62 12.85
CA PHE A 25 -6.66 -2.90 14.04
C PHE A 25 -5.53 -2.86 15.09
N PHE A 26 -5.01 -4.02 15.49
CA PHE A 26 -3.90 -4.09 16.45
C PHE A 26 -2.63 -3.49 15.89
N GLY A 27 -2.37 -3.70 14.59
CA GLY A 27 -1.25 -3.11 13.89
C GLY A 27 -1.30 -1.60 13.87
N GLY A 28 -2.44 -1.00 13.52
CA GLY A 28 -2.65 0.45 13.55
C GLY A 28 -2.44 1.04 14.94
N PHE A 29 -2.99 0.36 15.96
CA PHE A 29 -2.81 0.77 17.35
C PHE A 29 -1.33 0.77 17.78
N VAL A 30 -0.61 -0.31 17.50
CA VAL A 30 0.84 -0.42 17.80
C VAL A 30 1.62 0.65 17.02
N SER A 31 1.30 0.87 15.74
CA SER A 31 2.00 1.86 14.93
C SER A 31 1.79 3.28 15.43
N VAL A 32 0.58 3.63 15.85
CA VAL A 32 0.30 4.95 16.45
C VAL A 32 1.13 5.14 17.73
N ILE A 33 1.13 4.17 18.64
CA ILE A 33 1.91 4.25 19.89
C ILE A 33 3.41 4.39 19.60
N VAL A 34 3.96 3.53 18.71
CA VAL A 34 5.39 3.56 18.39
C VAL A 34 5.76 4.89 17.71
N SER A 35 4.93 5.38 16.78
CA SER A 35 5.17 6.67 16.12
C SER A 35 5.10 7.84 17.12
N LEU A 36 4.19 7.82 18.07
CA LEU A 36 4.09 8.83 19.13
C LEU A 36 5.34 8.83 20.03
N ILE A 37 5.82 7.65 20.42
CA ILE A 37 7.03 7.50 21.22
C ILE A 37 8.25 8.05 20.44
N ILE A 38 8.41 7.66 19.19
CA ILE A 38 9.54 8.12 18.36
C ILE A 38 9.45 9.63 18.17
N ALA A 39 8.27 10.18 17.83
CA ALA A 39 8.08 11.61 17.65
C ALA A 39 8.42 12.41 18.93
N GLY A 40 8.04 11.88 20.10
CA GLY A 40 8.37 12.50 21.38
C GLY A 40 9.87 12.44 21.72
N VAL A 41 10.54 11.33 21.41
CA VAL A 41 11.99 11.17 21.67
C VAL A 41 12.84 11.98 20.69
N THR A 42 12.40 12.13 19.43
CA THR A 42 13.16 12.85 18.39
C THR A 42 12.77 14.33 18.27
N ASP A 43 11.87 14.80 19.13
CA ASP A 43 11.34 16.18 19.10
C ASP A 43 10.83 16.64 17.72
N SER A 44 10.21 15.68 17.00
CA SER A 44 9.78 15.88 15.62
C SER A 44 8.47 16.68 15.49
N TRP A 45 7.94 17.22 16.60
CA TRP A 45 6.66 17.93 16.65
C TRP A 45 6.76 19.37 16.14
N GLU A 46 7.92 20.00 16.25
CA GLU A 46 8.11 21.44 15.98
C GLU A 46 7.96 21.80 14.51
N THR A 47 8.08 20.84 13.61
CA THR A 47 8.23 21.09 12.18
C THR A 47 6.92 21.18 11.39
N GLY A 48 5.72 21.09 12.00
CA GLY A 48 4.49 21.03 11.19
C GLY A 48 3.23 21.70 11.72
N VAL A 49 3.15 22.00 13.01
CA VAL A 49 1.85 22.28 13.67
C VAL A 49 1.33 23.71 13.51
N GLY A 50 2.11 24.65 12.96
CA GLY A 50 1.69 26.06 12.81
C GLY A 50 1.22 26.49 11.41
N ASN A 51 1.40 25.65 10.39
CA ASN A 51 1.14 26.02 9.00
C ASN A 51 -0.12 25.30 8.46
N LYS A 52 -1.04 26.03 7.81
CA LYS A 52 -2.24 25.46 7.18
C LYS A 52 -1.90 24.39 6.14
N MET A 53 -0.83 24.58 5.38
CA MET A 53 -0.38 23.60 4.39
C MET A 53 0.14 22.31 5.04
N ALA A 54 0.84 22.42 6.17
CA ALA A 54 1.27 21.25 6.96
C ALA A 54 0.07 20.46 7.52
N LEU A 55 -0.97 21.17 8.02
CA LEU A 55 -2.21 20.52 8.46
C LEU A 55 -2.95 19.80 7.30
N LEU A 56 -2.98 20.42 6.13
CA LEU A 56 -3.55 19.81 4.92
C LEU A 56 -2.77 18.55 4.53
N ALA A 57 -1.44 18.59 4.60
CA ALA A 57 -0.59 17.43 4.37
C ALA A 57 -0.86 16.30 5.38
N CYS A 58 -0.94 16.62 6.67
CA CYS A 58 -1.31 15.65 7.72
C CYS A 58 -2.70 15.04 7.43
N GLY A 59 -3.68 15.85 7.05
CA GLY A 59 -5.01 15.38 6.64
C GLY A 59 -4.96 14.45 5.44
N SER A 60 -4.13 14.75 4.43
CA SER A 60 -3.97 13.88 3.26
C SER A 60 -3.32 12.55 3.61
N PHE A 61 -2.30 12.52 4.48
CA PHE A 61 -1.69 11.29 4.98
C PHE A 61 -2.69 10.48 5.81
N MET A 62 -3.51 11.13 6.66
CA MET A 62 -4.55 10.46 7.43
C MET A 62 -5.62 9.85 6.52
N LEU A 63 -6.07 10.57 5.49
CA LEU A 63 -7.00 10.05 4.49
C LEU A 63 -6.38 8.89 3.70
N ALA A 64 -5.12 9.00 3.31
CA ALA A 64 -4.40 7.92 2.66
C ALA A 64 -4.34 6.66 3.53
N GLY A 65 -4.08 6.81 4.84
CA GLY A 65 -4.10 5.70 5.80
C GLY A 65 -5.49 5.08 5.95
N PHE A 66 -6.54 5.90 6.01
CA PHE A 66 -7.92 5.43 6.03
C PHE A 66 -8.25 4.59 4.80
N MET A 67 -7.92 5.09 3.62
CA MET A 67 -8.09 4.36 2.36
C MET A 67 -7.27 3.08 2.31
N ASN A 68 -6.04 3.09 2.88
CA ASN A 68 -5.18 1.92 2.96
C ASN A 68 -5.83 0.76 3.70
N PHE A 69 -6.55 1.03 4.79
CA PHE A 69 -7.30 0.00 5.51
C PHE A 69 -8.28 -0.74 4.59
N TYR A 70 -9.12 0.00 3.86
CA TYR A 70 -10.12 -0.60 2.97
C TYR A 70 -9.46 -1.30 1.77
N MET A 71 -8.41 -0.72 1.21
CA MET A 71 -7.62 -1.36 0.15
C MET A 71 -7.11 -2.73 0.60
N LEU A 72 -6.51 -2.84 1.78
CA LEU A 72 -6.00 -4.10 2.32
C LEU A 72 -7.14 -5.11 2.58
N GLN A 73 -8.33 -4.66 2.99
CA GLN A 73 -9.49 -5.55 3.15
C GLN A 73 -9.96 -6.12 1.80
N PHE A 74 -10.08 -5.29 0.76
CA PHE A 74 -10.46 -5.76 -0.58
C PHE A 74 -9.36 -6.63 -1.19
N MET A 75 -8.09 -6.28 -0.99
CA MET A 75 -6.95 -7.09 -1.44
C MET A 75 -6.98 -8.48 -0.81
N SER A 76 -7.20 -8.58 0.50
CA SER A 76 -7.32 -9.86 1.19
C SER A 76 -8.46 -10.72 0.61
N LYS A 77 -9.63 -10.11 0.34
CA LYS A 77 -10.76 -10.81 -0.31
C LYS A 77 -10.40 -11.28 -1.73
N ALA A 78 -9.73 -10.45 -2.51
CA ALA A 78 -9.28 -10.82 -3.85
C ALA A 78 -8.32 -12.03 -3.80
N MET A 79 -7.33 -11.99 -2.90
CA MET A 79 -6.30 -13.02 -2.76
C MET A 79 -6.82 -14.37 -2.22
N GLN A 80 -7.99 -14.39 -1.59
CA GLN A 80 -8.64 -15.64 -1.18
C GLN A 80 -9.24 -16.40 -2.36
N THR A 81 -9.57 -15.73 -3.46
CA THR A 81 -10.34 -16.31 -4.57
C THR A 81 -9.63 -16.22 -5.91
N GLY A 82 -8.54 -15.47 -6.02
CA GLY A 82 -7.78 -15.28 -7.25
C GLY A 82 -6.26 -15.47 -7.08
N PRO A 83 -5.49 -15.36 -8.16
CA PRO A 83 -4.04 -15.53 -8.16
C PRO A 83 -3.34 -14.34 -7.51
N ASN A 84 -2.60 -14.59 -6.43
CA ASN A 84 -2.00 -13.52 -5.60
C ASN A 84 -1.02 -12.64 -6.38
N GLY A 85 -0.15 -13.24 -7.20
CA GLY A 85 0.83 -12.49 -7.99
C GLY A 85 0.18 -11.53 -8.99
N VAL A 86 -0.90 -11.97 -9.66
CA VAL A 86 -1.66 -11.13 -10.59
C VAL A 86 -2.39 -10.01 -9.86
N ILE A 87 -3.08 -10.34 -8.75
CA ILE A 87 -3.80 -9.36 -7.93
C ILE A 87 -2.84 -8.29 -7.43
N TRP A 88 -1.69 -8.71 -6.89
CA TRP A 88 -0.66 -7.78 -6.43
C TRP A 88 -0.18 -6.86 -7.54
N SER A 89 0.10 -7.40 -8.73
CA SER A 89 0.56 -6.62 -9.89
C SER A 89 -0.48 -5.61 -10.36
N ILE A 90 -1.77 -5.99 -10.43
CA ILE A 90 -2.87 -5.07 -10.76
C ILE A 90 -2.91 -3.90 -9.74
N ILE A 91 -2.89 -4.21 -8.45
CA ILE A 91 -2.97 -3.21 -7.39
C ILE A 91 -1.79 -2.25 -7.47
N GLN A 92 -0.58 -2.79 -7.58
CA GLN A 92 0.64 -1.99 -7.61
C GLN A 92 0.78 -1.14 -8.88
N SER A 93 0.15 -1.53 -9.98
CA SER A 93 0.09 -0.69 -11.19
C SER A 93 -0.63 0.65 -10.97
N GLY A 94 -1.33 0.82 -9.82
CA GLY A 94 -1.86 2.12 -9.38
C GLY A 94 -0.82 3.23 -9.26
N CYS A 95 0.48 2.88 -9.17
CA CYS A 95 1.60 3.83 -9.18
C CYS A 95 1.72 4.65 -10.48
N VAL A 96 1.03 4.25 -11.55
CA VAL A 96 0.95 5.03 -12.77
C VAL A 96 0.21 6.37 -12.54
N SER A 97 -0.74 6.40 -11.60
CA SER A 97 -1.54 7.59 -11.32
C SER A 97 -0.70 8.75 -10.76
N PRO A 98 0.09 8.61 -9.67
CA PRO A 98 0.94 9.71 -9.20
C PRO A 98 1.98 10.13 -10.24
N PHE A 99 2.44 9.23 -11.09
CA PHE A 99 3.34 9.58 -12.19
C PHE A 99 2.64 10.46 -13.24
N ILE A 100 1.43 10.11 -13.69
CA ILE A 100 0.65 10.94 -14.60
C ILE A 100 0.30 12.28 -13.94
N CYS A 101 -0.14 12.28 -12.68
CA CYS A 101 -0.47 13.50 -11.95
C CYS A 101 0.75 14.41 -11.78
N SER A 102 1.95 13.86 -11.57
CA SER A 102 3.18 14.66 -11.47
C SER A 102 3.51 15.42 -12.75
N ILE A 103 3.13 14.88 -13.91
CA ILE A 103 3.31 15.53 -15.22
C ILE A 103 2.16 16.53 -15.50
N VAL A 104 0.91 16.08 -15.34
CA VAL A 104 -0.27 16.82 -15.83
C VAL A 104 -0.78 17.83 -14.83
N LEU A 105 -0.95 17.43 -13.56
CA LEU A 105 -1.54 18.27 -12.51
C LEU A 105 -0.51 19.12 -11.79
N PHE A 106 0.55 18.48 -11.30
CA PHE A 106 1.56 19.16 -10.50
C PHE A 106 2.65 19.83 -11.34
N LYS A 107 2.86 19.38 -12.59
CA LYS A 107 3.86 19.90 -13.54
C LYS A 107 5.29 19.91 -12.96
N VAL A 108 5.60 18.97 -12.08
CA VAL A 108 6.90 18.83 -11.41
C VAL A 108 7.83 17.84 -12.11
N VAL A 109 7.32 17.12 -13.09
CA VAL A 109 8.08 16.15 -13.91
C VAL A 109 7.83 16.43 -15.37
N GLU A 110 8.92 16.54 -16.15
CA GLU A 110 8.81 16.72 -17.60
C GLU A 110 8.38 15.43 -18.30
N PHE A 111 7.51 15.55 -19.28
CA PHE A 111 7.15 14.44 -20.16
C PHE A 111 8.29 14.12 -21.11
N THR A 112 8.72 12.85 -21.17
CA THR A 112 9.64 12.33 -22.18
C THR A 112 8.99 11.15 -22.89
N TRP A 113 9.41 10.89 -24.14
CA TRP A 113 8.91 9.74 -24.92
C TRP A 113 9.13 8.40 -24.19
N LEU A 114 10.26 8.24 -23.52
CA LEU A 114 10.56 7.02 -22.76
C LEU A 114 9.54 6.81 -21.63
N ARG A 115 9.19 7.90 -20.90
CA ARG A 115 8.15 7.87 -19.85
C ARG A 115 6.77 7.55 -20.43
N GLY A 116 6.47 8.08 -21.63
CA GLY A 116 5.25 7.74 -22.36
C GLY A 116 5.15 6.25 -22.72
N ILE A 117 6.24 5.66 -23.20
CA ILE A 117 6.32 4.22 -23.47
C ILE A 117 6.11 3.40 -22.19
N GLY A 118 6.73 3.81 -21.08
CA GLY A 118 6.52 3.16 -19.77
C GLY A 118 5.04 3.13 -19.35
N ILE A 119 4.33 4.25 -19.49
CA ILE A 119 2.88 4.33 -19.21
C ILE A 119 2.11 3.35 -20.12
N VAL A 120 2.40 3.34 -21.43
CA VAL A 120 1.73 2.43 -22.38
C VAL A 120 1.98 0.96 -22.01
N CYS A 121 3.20 0.59 -21.63
CA CYS A 121 3.52 -0.76 -21.16
C CYS A 121 2.73 -1.12 -19.90
N LEU A 122 2.62 -0.22 -18.93
CA LEU A 122 1.82 -0.45 -17.73
C LEU A 122 0.34 -0.65 -18.02
N LEU A 123 -0.23 0.17 -18.90
CA LEU A 123 -1.62 0.03 -19.33
C LEU A 123 -1.83 -1.27 -20.10
N ALA A 124 -0.89 -1.65 -21.00
CA ALA A 124 -0.93 -2.92 -21.72
C ALA A 124 -0.87 -4.12 -20.76
N ALA A 125 -0.01 -4.07 -19.73
CA ALA A 125 0.04 -5.10 -18.69
C ALA A 125 -1.29 -5.23 -17.95
N LEU A 126 -1.94 -4.12 -17.58
CA LEU A 126 -3.27 -4.15 -16.96
C LEU A 126 -4.31 -4.83 -17.85
N VAL A 127 -4.32 -4.53 -19.15
CA VAL A 127 -5.20 -5.20 -20.12
C VAL A 127 -4.92 -6.69 -20.18
N LEU A 128 -3.64 -7.12 -20.24
CA LEU A 128 -3.27 -8.53 -20.22
C LEU A 128 -3.75 -9.25 -18.96
N PHE A 129 -3.69 -8.59 -17.78
CA PHE A 129 -4.22 -9.16 -16.54
C PHE A 129 -5.73 -9.40 -16.59
N VAL A 130 -6.52 -8.53 -17.26
CA VAL A 130 -7.98 -8.72 -17.43
C VAL A 130 -8.27 -10.03 -18.18
N PHE A 131 -7.49 -10.34 -19.22
CA PHE A 131 -7.67 -11.55 -20.04
C PHE A 131 -7.15 -12.83 -19.37
N THR A 132 -6.50 -12.70 -18.21
CA THR A 132 -6.04 -13.87 -17.47
C THR A 132 -7.23 -14.68 -16.94
N LYS A 133 -7.49 -15.85 -17.56
CA LYS A 133 -8.46 -16.82 -17.04
C LYS A 133 -7.78 -17.67 -15.98
N ASN A 134 -8.37 -17.74 -14.79
CA ASN A 134 -7.93 -18.66 -13.77
C ASN A 134 -8.99 -19.75 -13.59
N ASN A 135 -8.71 -20.96 -14.08
CA ASN A 135 -9.63 -22.11 -13.96
C ASN A 135 -9.69 -22.63 -12.50
N GLU A 136 -8.76 -22.22 -11.65
CA GLU A 136 -8.67 -22.61 -10.24
C GLU A 136 -9.34 -21.60 -9.31
N SER A 137 -9.89 -20.49 -9.84
CA SER A 137 -10.53 -19.46 -9.00
C SER A 137 -11.86 -19.99 -8.45
N LYS A 138 -11.92 -20.19 -7.14
CA LYS A 138 -13.12 -20.66 -6.43
C LYS A 138 -14.27 -19.64 -6.46
N GLY A 139 -14.02 -18.38 -6.83
CA GLY A 139 -14.98 -17.26 -6.80
C GLY A 139 -15.31 -16.63 -8.16
N GLY A 140 -15.10 -17.34 -9.28
CA GLY A 140 -15.37 -16.78 -10.62
C GLY A 140 -14.52 -15.52 -10.91
N ASN A 141 -15.13 -14.43 -11.40
CA ASN A 141 -14.42 -13.19 -11.75
C ASN A 141 -14.44 -12.11 -10.64
N LEU A 142 -15.01 -12.40 -9.46
CA LEU A 142 -15.18 -11.41 -8.39
C LEU A 142 -13.85 -10.87 -7.85
N TRP A 143 -12.80 -11.71 -7.85
CA TRP A 143 -11.46 -11.26 -7.46
C TRP A 143 -10.93 -10.14 -8.36
N LYS A 144 -11.29 -10.11 -9.65
CA LYS A 144 -10.91 -9.03 -10.58
C LYS A 144 -11.53 -7.72 -10.15
N LEU A 145 -12.83 -7.72 -9.83
CA LEU A 145 -13.52 -6.54 -9.33
C LEU A 145 -12.82 -5.98 -8.08
N TYR A 146 -12.52 -6.84 -7.10
CA TYR A 146 -11.81 -6.41 -5.90
C TYR A 146 -10.41 -5.88 -6.21
N ALA A 147 -9.67 -6.51 -7.12
CA ALA A 147 -8.35 -6.04 -7.54
C ALA A 147 -8.41 -4.65 -8.21
N PHE A 148 -9.42 -4.39 -9.07
CA PHE A 148 -9.61 -3.08 -9.69
C PHE A 148 -10.09 -2.00 -8.71
N ILE A 149 -10.92 -2.36 -7.71
CA ILE A 149 -11.26 -1.44 -6.61
C ILE A 149 -9.98 -1.06 -5.85
N CYS A 150 -9.13 -2.04 -5.53
CA CYS A 150 -7.84 -1.77 -4.89
C CYS A 150 -6.93 -0.89 -5.76
N PHE A 151 -6.85 -1.14 -7.07
CA PHE A 151 -6.11 -0.31 -8.03
C PHE A 151 -6.57 1.16 -7.96
N ALA A 152 -7.89 1.40 -8.00
CA ALA A 152 -8.44 2.75 -7.91
C ALA A 152 -8.11 3.41 -6.57
N ILE A 153 -8.25 2.68 -5.46
CA ILE A 153 -7.91 3.19 -4.12
C ILE A 153 -6.43 3.54 -4.03
N VAL A 154 -5.54 2.64 -4.48
CA VAL A 154 -4.08 2.86 -4.46
C VAL A 154 -3.69 4.05 -5.33
N SER A 155 -4.33 4.21 -6.49
CA SER A 155 -4.10 5.34 -7.38
C SER A 155 -4.35 6.69 -6.69
N VAL A 156 -5.45 6.81 -5.94
CA VAL A 156 -5.75 8.02 -5.16
C VAL A 156 -4.82 8.16 -3.96
N GLN A 157 -4.65 7.07 -3.21
CA GLN A 157 -3.82 7.03 -2.00
C GLN A 157 -2.38 7.49 -2.26
N GLN A 158 -1.76 6.99 -3.33
CA GLN A 158 -0.38 7.35 -3.66
C GLN A 158 -0.24 8.82 -4.06
N ASN A 159 -1.24 9.40 -4.72
CA ASN A 159 -1.26 10.85 -4.97
C ASN A 159 -1.35 11.65 -3.67
N LEU A 160 -2.21 11.24 -2.72
CA LEU A 160 -2.32 11.87 -1.41
C LEU A 160 -1.02 11.79 -0.60
N MET A 161 -0.18 10.80 -0.83
CA MET A 161 1.08 10.61 -0.11
C MET A 161 2.27 11.32 -0.77
N VAL A 162 2.23 11.55 -2.09
CA VAL A 162 3.37 12.12 -2.81
C VAL A 162 3.29 13.63 -2.95
N TRP A 163 2.09 14.22 -3.11
CA TRP A 163 1.96 15.65 -3.34
C TRP A 163 2.61 16.54 -2.25
N PRO A 164 2.62 16.14 -0.96
CA PRO A 164 3.27 16.97 0.05
C PRO A 164 4.78 17.12 -0.13
N SER A 165 5.43 16.20 -0.85
CA SER A 165 6.86 16.29 -1.14
C SER A 165 7.19 17.28 -2.26
N TYR A 166 6.18 17.86 -2.92
CA TYR A 166 6.38 18.83 -4.00
C TYR A 166 6.46 20.29 -3.53
N TYR A 167 6.07 20.59 -2.30
CA TYR A 167 6.00 21.95 -1.76
C TYR A 167 6.82 22.07 -0.47
N GLU A 168 7.65 23.12 -0.37
CA GLU A 168 8.54 23.33 0.77
C GLU A 168 7.79 23.40 2.11
N GLU A 169 6.60 24.08 2.11
CA GLU A 169 5.80 24.23 3.34
C GLU A 169 5.27 22.89 3.87
N THR A 170 5.08 21.90 3.00
CA THR A 170 4.59 20.56 3.37
C THR A 170 5.71 19.56 3.60
N LYS A 171 6.90 19.78 3.03
CA LYS A 171 8.11 19.01 3.34
C LYS A 171 8.53 19.19 4.81
N ALA A 172 8.22 20.33 5.41
CA ALA A 172 8.48 20.60 6.83
C ALA A 172 7.81 19.58 7.79
N VAL A 173 6.78 18.85 7.32
CA VAL A 173 6.18 17.75 8.09
C VAL A 173 7.16 16.59 8.15
N SER A 174 7.65 16.27 9.35
CA SER A 174 8.62 15.21 9.56
C SER A 174 8.12 13.83 9.12
N SER A 175 9.04 12.96 8.70
CA SER A 175 8.71 11.61 8.22
C SER A 175 7.96 10.77 9.25
N ILE A 176 8.24 10.98 10.55
CA ILE A 176 7.53 10.26 11.62
C ILE A 176 6.11 10.78 11.81
N VAL A 177 5.87 12.09 11.67
CA VAL A 177 4.51 12.67 11.72
C VAL A 177 3.70 12.20 10.52
N ARG A 178 4.29 12.11 9.32
CA ARG A 178 3.64 11.49 8.14
C ARG A 178 3.24 10.05 8.42
N ALA A 179 4.16 9.25 9.00
CA ALA A 179 3.88 7.85 9.39
C ALA A 179 2.79 7.77 10.45
N LEU A 180 2.81 8.65 11.46
CA LEU A 180 1.78 8.76 12.50
C LEU A 180 0.40 9.05 11.90
N CYS A 181 0.30 10.00 10.97
CA CYS A 181 -0.95 10.34 10.30
C CYS A 181 -1.50 9.15 9.49
N VAL A 182 -0.65 8.45 8.73
CA VAL A 182 -1.06 7.24 8.00
C VAL A 182 -1.52 6.14 8.97
N ALA A 183 -0.78 5.90 10.05
CA ALA A 183 -1.16 4.93 11.08
C ALA A 183 -2.49 5.28 11.75
N GLY A 184 -2.69 6.56 12.09
CA GLY A 184 -3.93 7.09 12.65
C GLY A 184 -5.13 6.91 11.73
N GLY A 185 -4.95 7.21 10.44
CA GLY A 185 -5.97 6.97 9.41
C GLY A 185 -6.33 5.50 9.25
N THR A 186 -5.32 4.61 9.22
CA THR A 186 -5.54 3.16 9.16
C THR A 186 -6.28 2.65 10.40
N LEU A 187 -5.89 3.13 11.58
CA LEU A 187 -6.57 2.80 12.84
C LEU A 187 -8.03 3.28 12.83
N LEU A 188 -8.29 4.51 12.39
CA LEU A 188 -9.65 5.05 12.28
C LEU A 188 -10.52 4.20 11.35
N GLY A 189 -10.02 3.86 10.16
CA GLY A 189 -10.73 2.97 9.23
C GLY A 189 -11.02 1.61 9.84
N SER A 190 -10.06 1.05 10.59
CA SER A 190 -10.24 -0.24 11.27
C SER A 190 -11.26 -0.17 12.42
N ILE A 191 -11.28 0.92 13.19
CA ILE A 191 -12.27 1.14 14.26
C ILE A 191 -13.66 1.19 13.65
N ILE A 192 -13.89 2.05 12.63
CA ILE A 192 -15.20 2.20 11.98
C ILE A 192 -15.69 0.85 11.42
N TYR A 193 -14.82 0.12 10.73
CA TYR A 193 -15.17 -1.18 10.16
C TYR A 193 -15.48 -2.25 11.22
N ASN A 194 -14.69 -2.32 12.29
CA ASN A 194 -14.89 -3.32 13.32
C ASN A 194 -16.06 -2.97 14.23
N THR A 195 -16.31 -1.68 14.51
CA THR A 195 -17.49 -1.24 15.27
C THR A 195 -18.79 -1.51 14.53
N SER A 196 -18.81 -1.39 13.19
CA SER A 196 -19.99 -1.75 12.39
C SER A 196 -20.35 -3.24 12.46
N LYS A 197 -19.42 -4.10 12.89
CA LYS A 197 -19.60 -5.54 13.05
C LYS A 197 -19.69 -5.99 14.52
N MET A 198 -19.83 -5.06 15.45
CA MET A 198 -19.73 -5.33 16.89
C MET A 198 -20.94 -6.11 17.38
N THR A 199 -20.82 -7.43 17.42
CA THR A 199 -21.74 -8.37 18.07
C THR A 199 -21.07 -8.96 19.32
N PRO A 200 -21.82 -9.61 20.23
CA PRO A 200 -21.23 -10.31 21.38
C PRO A 200 -20.19 -11.35 20.94
N GLU A 201 -20.46 -12.09 19.87
CA GLU A 201 -19.57 -13.10 19.32
C GLU A 201 -18.29 -12.44 18.77
N PHE A 202 -18.39 -11.26 18.13
CA PHE A 202 -17.25 -10.54 17.63
C PHE A 202 -16.36 -10.00 18.75
N LYS A 203 -16.95 -9.52 19.86
CA LYS A 203 -16.20 -9.14 21.07
C LYS A 203 -15.40 -10.32 21.63
N GLN A 204 -16.05 -11.49 21.77
CA GLN A 204 -15.35 -12.69 22.21
C GLN A 204 -14.22 -13.10 21.26
N LYS A 205 -14.44 -12.95 19.94
CA LYS A 205 -13.42 -13.18 18.92
C LYS A 205 -12.22 -12.24 19.08
N ILE A 206 -12.43 -10.96 19.38
CA ILE A 206 -11.33 -10.02 19.65
C ILE A 206 -10.48 -10.52 20.82
N PHE A 207 -11.10 -10.83 21.98
CA PHE A 207 -10.39 -11.31 23.15
C PHE A 207 -9.64 -12.63 22.92
N SER A 208 -10.23 -13.57 22.18
CA SER A 208 -9.57 -14.83 21.85
C SER A 208 -8.36 -14.61 20.92
N ASN A 209 -8.49 -13.69 19.94
CA ASN A 209 -7.40 -13.38 19.02
C ASN A 209 -6.25 -12.61 19.70
N MET A 210 -6.50 -11.81 20.74
CA MET A 210 -5.42 -11.16 21.49
C MET A 210 -4.42 -12.18 22.09
N LYS A 211 -4.88 -13.38 22.43
CA LYS A 211 -4.03 -14.48 22.91
C LYS A 211 -3.36 -15.28 21.80
N ASN A 212 -3.73 -15.05 20.54
CA ASN A 212 -3.22 -15.81 19.40
C ASN A 212 -1.86 -15.27 18.96
N ILE A 213 -0.80 -16.03 19.23
CA ILE A 213 0.58 -15.68 18.84
C ILE A 213 0.73 -15.44 17.32
N MET A 214 -0.10 -16.12 16.50
CA MET A 214 -0.05 -15.98 15.04
C MET A 214 -0.55 -14.59 14.61
N LEU A 215 -1.59 -14.05 15.25
CA LEU A 215 -2.03 -12.67 15.02
C LEU A 215 -0.87 -11.69 15.24
N TRP A 216 -0.16 -11.82 16.37
CA TRP A 216 0.95 -10.92 16.72
C TRP A 216 2.15 -11.06 15.79
N LYS A 217 2.44 -12.26 15.27
CA LYS A 217 3.44 -12.44 14.21
C LYS A 217 3.10 -11.65 12.95
N TYR A 218 1.82 -11.67 12.52
CA TYR A 218 1.38 -10.88 11.36
C TYR A 218 1.35 -9.38 11.66
N VAL A 219 0.91 -8.97 12.85
CA VAL A 219 0.97 -7.57 13.29
C VAL A 219 2.41 -7.07 13.24
N PHE A 220 3.34 -7.82 13.85
CA PHE A 220 4.76 -7.45 13.83
C PHE A 220 5.33 -7.39 12.41
N ALA A 221 5.10 -8.42 11.60
CA ALA A 221 5.59 -8.45 10.22
C ALA A 221 5.04 -7.27 9.39
N LEU A 222 3.74 -6.97 9.52
CA LEU A 222 3.11 -5.88 8.79
C LEU A 222 3.65 -4.52 9.25
N GLN A 223 3.72 -4.26 10.56
CA GLN A 223 4.00 -2.93 11.09
C GLN A 223 5.49 -2.62 11.16
N PHE A 224 6.33 -3.57 11.53
CA PHE A 224 7.78 -3.39 11.57
C PHE A 224 8.31 -2.97 10.20
N PHE A 225 7.92 -3.69 9.15
CA PHE A 225 8.38 -3.38 7.80
C PHE A 225 7.73 -2.12 7.22
N SER A 226 6.45 -1.86 7.48
CA SER A 226 5.79 -0.65 6.99
C SER A 226 6.27 0.60 7.71
N LEU A 227 6.32 0.57 9.05
CA LEU A 227 6.69 1.74 9.85
C LEU A 227 8.17 2.11 9.68
N ILE A 228 9.08 1.13 9.87
CA ILE A 228 10.52 1.39 9.74
C ILE A 228 10.86 1.80 8.31
N PHE A 229 10.32 1.09 7.32
CA PHE A 229 10.57 1.39 5.92
C PHE A 229 10.06 2.79 5.54
N ALA A 230 8.82 3.14 5.94
CA ALA A 230 8.26 4.45 5.62
C ALA A 230 9.04 5.58 6.31
N TYR A 231 9.36 5.44 7.60
CA TYR A 231 10.07 6.46 8.35
C TYR A 231 11.51 6.65 7.88
N THR A 232 12.27 5.54 7.73
CA THR A 232 13.73 5.64 7.55
C THR A 232 14.17 5.75 6.09
N LEU A 233 13.38 5.26 5.14
CA LEU A 233 13.81 5.17 3.75
C LEU A 233 12.85 5.83 2.76
N PHE A 234 11.55 5.61 2.90
CA PHE A 234 10.60 5.95 1.87
C PHE A 234 10.29 7.45 1.81
N TYR A 235 9.89 8.06 2.94
CA TYR A 235 9.56 9.49 2.96
C TYR A 235 10.77 10.38 2.69
N PRO A 236 11.95 10.18 3.33
CA PRO A 236 13.13 10.93 2.98
C PRO A 236 13.55 10.74 1.52
N GLY A 237 13.43 9.51 0.99
CA GLY A 237 13.71 9.24 -0.42
C GLY A 237 12.76 9.97 -1.37
N MET A 238 11.49 10.10 -1.02
CA MET A 238 10.51 10.89 -1.79
C MET A 238 10.90 12.37 -1.83
N ASP A 239 11.29 12.93 -0.69
CA ASP A 239 11.67 14.35 -0.61
C ASP A 239 12.91 14.63 -1.45
N VAL A 240 13.96 13.80 -1.35
CA VAL A 240 15.17 13.91 -2.18
C VAL A 240 14.85 13.78 -3.67
N MET A 241 14.01 12.84 -4.07
CA MET A 241 13.62 12.69 -5.47
C MET A 241 12.76 13.87 -5.96
N ALA A 242 11.90 14.43 -5.11
CA ALA A 242 11.11 15.61 -5.43
C ALA A 242 12.01 16.84 -5.67
N GLU A 243 13.04 17.05 -4.84
CA GLU A 243 14.05 18.11 -5.01
C GLU A 243 14.81 18.01 -6.34
N GLN A 244 15.03 16.79 -6.81
CA GLN A 244 15.64 16.53 -8.12
C GLN A 244 14.65 16.62 -9.30
N GLY A 245 13.41 17.05 -9.10
CA GLY A 245 12.37 17.06 -10.12
C GLY A 245 11.92 15.66 -10.57
N ARG A 246 12.17 14.62 -9.75
CA ARG A 246 11.89 13.20 -10.04
C ARG A 246 10.89 12.57 -9.07
N GLY A 247 10.17 13.36 -8.28
CA GLY A 247 9.27 12.87 -7.23
C GLY A 247 8.22 11.88 -7.75
N GLY A 248 7.68 12.07 -8.95
CA GLY A 248 6.74 11.14 -9.58
C GLY A 248 7.30 9.76 -9.90
N MET A 249 8.63 9.59 -9.94
CA MET A 249 9.28 8.30 -10.22
C MET A 249 9.49 7.44 -8.96
N CYS A 250 9.30 7.99 -7.77
CA CYS A 250 9.56 7.29 -6.50
C CYS A 250 8.71 6.01 -6.39
N TYR A 251 7.42 6.11 -6.66
CA TYR A 251 6.51 4.94 -6.64
C TYR A 251 6.83 3.91 -7.72
N PRO A 252 6.99 4.26 -9.01
CA PRO A 252 7.39 3.30 -10.04
C PRO A 252 8.63 2.50 -9.66
N LEU A 253 9.71 3.14 -9.22
CA LEU A 253 10.95 2.46 -8.85
C LEU A 253 10.77 1.50 -7.65
N MET A 254 10.05 1.95 -6.62
CA MET A 254 9.76 1.11 -5.46
C MET A 254 8.86 -0.06 -5.83
N VAL A 255 7.82 0.18 -6.60
CA VAL A 255 6.80 -0.81 -6.96
C VAL A 255 7.37 -1.87 -7.89
N GLY A 256 8.20 -1.51 -8.87
CA GLY A 256 8.86 -2.47 -9.76
C GLY A 256 9.60 -3.55 -8.97
N SER A 257 10.43 -3.14 -8.01
CA SER A 257 11.12 -4.08 -7.13
C SER A 257 10.15 -4.93 -6.30
N CYS A 258 9.05 -4.35 -5.81
CA CYS A 258 8.06 -5.08 -5.02
C CYS A 258 7.31 -6.13 -5.84
N ILE A 259 6.98 -5.86 -7.11
CA ILE A 259 6.31 -6.82 -7.99
C ILE A 259 7.20 -8.04 -8.23
N VAL A 260 8.48 -7.83 -8.54
CA VAL A 260 9.45 -8.92 -8.73
C VAL A 260 9.54 -9.79 -7.48
N PHE A 261 9.82 -9.18 -6.33
CA PHE A 261 9.94 -9.91 -5.06
C PHE A 261 8.66 -10.64 -4.69
N PHE A 262 7.51 -9.98 -4.80
CA PHE A 262 6.24 -10.63 -4.47
C PHE A 262 5.96 -11.82 -5.40
N THR A 263 6.22 -11.70 -6.69
CA THR A 263 6.02 -12.78 -7.66
C THR A 263 6.86 -14.00 -7.30
N ILE A 264 8.16 -13.79 -7.00
CA ILE A 264 9.05 -14.87 -6.55
C ILE A 264 8.52 -15.51 -5.26
N MET A 265 8.18 -14.69 -4.27
CA MET A 265 7.71 -15.18 -2.97
C MET A 265 6.33 -15.86 -3.06
N SER A 266 5.44 -15.41 -3.96
CA SER A 266 4.13 -16.06 -4.17
C SER A 266 4.29 -17.48 -4.72
N VAL A 267 5.23 -17.68 -5.62
CA VAL A 267 5.55 -19.01 -6.17
C VAL A 267 6.18 -19.89 -5.08
N LEU A 268 7.17 -19.37 -4.33
CA LEU A 268 7.93 -20.16 -3.36
C LEU A 268 7.14 -20.46 -2.08
N LEU A 269 6.49 -19.45 -1.49
CA LEU A 269 5.82 -19.57 -0.18
C LEU A 269 4.35 -19.90 -0.31
N LEU A 270 3.64 -19.28 -1.26
CA LEU A 270 2.21 -19.52 -1.46
C LEU A 270 1.95 -20.67 -2.43
N LYS A 271 3.02 -21.26 -3.02
CA LYS A 271 2.99 -22.38 -3.98
C LYS A 271 2.07 -22.11 -5.18
N GLU A 272 2.06 -20.85 -5.62
CA GLU A 272 1.23 -20.41 -6.74
C GLU A 272 1.84 -20.84 -8.08
N ARG A 273 1.01 -21.39 -8.98
CA ARG A 273 1.42 -21.75 -10.34
C ARG A 273 1.01 -20.63 -11.29
N LEU A 274 1.99 -19.90 -11.79
CA LEU A 274 1.77 -18.83 -12.76
C LEU A 274 1.74 -19.41 -14.19
N ARG A 275 0.78 -18.94 -15.00
CA ARG A 275 0.69 -19.26 -16.42
C ARG A 275 1.61 -18.33 -17.23
N LEU A 276 1.97 -18.76 -18.44
CA LEU A 276 2.84 -17.98 -19.32
C LEU A 276 2.31 -16.55 -19.54
N ILE A 277 1.01 -16.39 -19.80
CA ILE A 277 0.40 -15.07 -20.00
C ILE A 277 0.52 -14.17 -18.74
N GLN A 278 0.47 -14.73 -17.55
CA GLN A 278 0.67 -13.98 -16.30
C GLN A 278 2.12 -13.53 -16.16
N LEU A 279 3.07 -14.40 -16.50
CA LEU A 279 4.49 -14.06 -16.51
C LEU A 279 4.79 -12.96 -17.53
N VAL A 280 4.23 -13.06 -18.73
CA VAL A 280 4.37 -12.01 -19.77
C VAL A 280 3.80 -10.69 -19.27
N ALA A 281 2.59 -10.69 -18.71
CA ALA A 281 1.97 -9.47 -18.18
C ALA A 281 2.79 -8.83 -17.05
N ILE A 282 3.34 -9.64 -16.13
CA ILE A 282 4.23 -9.18 -15.06
C ILE A 282 5.52 -8.60 -15.66
N SER A 283 6.12 -9.26 -16.64
CA SER A 283 7.34 -8.78 -17.31
C SER A 283 7.11 -7.44 -18.02
N VAL A 284 5.99 -7.29 -18.73
CA VAL A 284 5.60 -6.03 -19.39
C VAL A 284 5.35 -4.93 -18.35
N CYS A 285 4.70 -5.27 -17.20
CA CYS A 285 4.52 -4.34 -16.10
C CYS A 285 5.86 -3.84 -15.55
N ILE A 286 6.81 -4.74 -15.31
CA ILE A 286 8.15 -4.39 -14.81
C ILE A 286 8.87 -3.51 -15.83
N ALA A 287 8.86 -3.87 -17.11
CA ALA A 287 9.48 -3.07 -18.18
C ALA A 287 8.87 -1.66 -18.30
N GLY A 288 7.58 -1.50 -17.99
CA GLY A 288 6.93 -0.19 -17.97
C GLY A 288 7.27 0.65 -16.73
N LEU A 289 7.81 0.04 -15.67
CA LEU A 289 8.21 0.71 -14.43
C LEU A 289 9.68 1.13 -14.41
N THR A 290 10.49 0.59 -15.32
CA THR A 290 11.93 0.88 -15.47
C THR A 290 12.19 1.86 -16.62
#